data_1cadf4ac306012616492fe15daa0f72f
#
_entry.id   1cadf4ac306012616492fe15daa0f72f
#
_cell.length_a   1.000
_cell.length_b   1.000
_cell.length_c   1.000
_cell.angle_alpha   90.00
_cell.angle_beta   90.00
_cell.angle_gamma   90.00
#
_symmetry.space_group_name_H-M   'P 1'
#
loop_
_entity.id
_entity.type
_entity.pdbx_description
1 polymer ?
#
loop_
_entity_poly.entity_id
_entity_poly.type
_entity_poly.pdbx_seq_one_letter_code
_entity_poly.pdbx_strand_id
1 'polypeptide(L)'
;MVSRAFDDALAKAGGSVPVWLVLISLKSQRLRNQRELAAAVGIREATLTHHLNSMDEQGLITRRRDPANRRVHLVELTNAGEAAFDRLRGAATDFDKRLRAGLSDEDIDLLAGLLGRLEANVTASVPSSPAASLPG
;
A
#
# COMPACT_ATOMS: atom_id res chain seq x y z
N MET A 1 9.58 -13.42 -6.13
CA MET A 1 10.30 -12.79 -7.04
C MET A 1 10.20 -11.33 -7.02
N VAL A 2 9.32 -10.70 -7.76
CA VAL A 2 9.23 -9.25 -7.76
C VAL A 2 8.92 -8.74 -6.36
N SER A 3 8.00 -9.36 -5.65
CA SER A 3 7.63 -8.85 -4.33
C SER A 3 8.77 -8.97 -3.31
N ARG A 4 9.57 -10.02 -3.39
CA ARG A 4 10.72 -10.13 -2.49
C ARG A 4 11.78 -9.08 -2.81
N ALA A 5 12.01 -8.82 -4.10
CA ALA A 5 12.98 -7.82 -4.50
C ALA A 5 12.53 -6.43 -4.05
N PHE A 6 11.24 -6.15 -4.11
CA PHE A 6 10.70 -4.88 -3.63
C PHE A 6 10.82 -4.78 -2.10
N ASP A 7 10.51 -5.88 -1.40
CA ASP A 7 10.68 -5.92 0.06
C ASP A 7 12.13 -5.62 0.44
N ASP A 8 13.08 -6.20 -0.27
CA ASP A 8 14.50 -5.98 0.00
C ASP A 8 14.89 -4.53 -0.26
N ALA A 9 14.36 -3.92 -1.33
CA ALA A 9 14.65 -2.54 -1.65
C ALA A 9 14.14 -1.61 -0.55
N LEU A 10 12.94 -1.85 -0.05
CA LEU A 10 12.39 -1.05 1.03
C LEU A 10 13.14 -1.29 2.35
N ALA A 11 13.56 -2.53 2.61
CA ALA A 11 14.30 -2.85 3.81
C ALA A 11 15.64 -2.12 3.85
N LYS A 12 16.30 -1.99 2.72
CA LYS A 12 17.56 -1.25 2.64
C LYS A 12 17.35 0.23 2.95
N ALA A 13 16.16 0.74 2.70
CA ALA A 13 15.82 2.13 3.00
C ALA A 13 15.21 2.26 4.40
N GLY A 14 15.18 1.18 5.16
CA GLY A 14 14.70 1.23 6.54
C GLY A 14 13.21 1.02 6.71
N GLY A 15 12.55 0.37 5.77
CA GLY A 15 11.12 0.18 5.84
C GLY A 15 10.66 -1.20 5.40
N SER A 16 9.37 -1.31 5.12
CA SER A 16 8.75 -2.54 4.67
C SER A 16 7.53 -2.17 3.84
N VAL A 17 6.96 -3.14 3.15
CA VAL A 17 5.76 -2.88 2.34
C VAL A 17 4.60 -2.36 3.19
N PRO A 18 4.26 -2.98 4.33
CA PRO A 18 3.17 -2.44 5.15
C PRO A 18 3.42 -1.02 5.62
N VAL A 19 4.63 -0.72 6.06
CA VAL A 19 4.99 0.63 6.50
C VAL A 19 4.87 1.60 5.33
N TRP A 20 5.37 1.22 4.16
CA TRP A 20 5.30 2.06 2.97
C TRP A 20 3.84 2.37 2.60
N LEU A 21 2.96 1.36 2.66
CA LEU A 21 1.55 1.57 2.33
C LEU A 21 0.85 2.48 3.34
N VAL A 22 1.20 2.37 4.62
CA VAL A 22 0.65 3.27 5.64
C VAL A 22 1.13 4.70 5.37
N LEU A 23 2.41 4.88 5.07
CA LEU A 23 2.96 6.21 4.81
C LEU A 23 2.31 6.86 3.59
N ILE A 24 2.12 6.10 2.51
CA ILE A 24 1.45 6.61 1.32
C ILE A 24 0.03 7.04 1.66
N SER A 25 -0.68 6.21 2.41
CA SER A 25 -2.07 6.50 2.76
C SER A 25 -2.19 7.76 3.61
N LEU A 26 -1.27 7.95 4.55
CA LEU A 26 -1.26 9.14 5.37
C LEU A 26 -0.77 10.37 4.61
N LYS A 27 0.09 10.17 3.63
CA LYS A 27 0.56 11.29 2.81
C LYS A 27 -0.55 11.81 1.91
N SER A 28 -1.37 10.90 1.38
CA SER A 28 -2.48 11.32 0.54
C SER A 28 -3.61 11.94 1.34
N GLN A 29 -3.77 11.56 2.60
CA GLN A 29 -4.75 12.15 3.48
C GLN A 29 -4.13 12.23 4.87
N ARG A 30 -3.76 13.43 5.28
CA ARG A 30 -2.93 13.65 6.47
C ARG A 30 -3.46 13.03 7.73
N LEU A 31 -4.76 12.98 7.92
CA LEU A 31 -5.33 12.48 9.14
C LEU A 31 -6.31 11.38 8.77
N ARG A 32 -6.06 10.19 9.23
CA ARG A 32 -6.95 9.07 8.99
C ARG A 32 -7.21 8.32 10.28
N ASN A 33 -8.40 7.76 10.39
CA ASN A 33 -8.65 6.88 11.51
C ASN A 33 -8.09 5.49 11.18
N GLN A 34 -7.92 4.69 12.21
CA GLN A 34 -7.26 3.40 12.09
C GLN A 34 -8.03 2.44 11.19
N ARG A 35 -9.36 2.50 11.23
CA ARG A 35 -10.19 1.66 10.37
C ARG A 35 -9.99 2.01 8.89
N GLU A 36 -9.96 3.30 8.58
CA GLU A 36 -9.74 3.74 7.20
C GLU A 36 -8.37 3.33 6.70
N LEU A 37 -7.35 3.41 7.57
CA LEU A 37 -6.02 2.98 7.19
C LEU A 37 -5.97 1.50 6.89
N ALA A 38 -6.60 0.68 7.74
CA ALA A 38 -6.61 -0.76 7.51
C ALA A 38 -7.26 -1.09 6.16
N ALA A 39 -8.36 -0.42 5.85
CA ALA A 39 -9.03 -0.62 4.57
C ALA A 39 -8.16 -0.15 3.41
N ALA A 40 -7.50 0.99 3.55
CA ALA A 40 -6.66 1.53 2.48
C ALA A 40 -5.43 0.65 2.22
N VAL A 41 -4.87 0.08 3.26
CA VAL A 41 -3.69 -0.78 3.15
C VAL A 41 -4.08 -2.21 2.77
N GLY A 42 -5.32 -2.58 3.02
CA GLY A 42 -5.81 -3.91 2.66
C GLY A 42 -5.45 -4.98 3.68
N ILE A 43 -5.35 -4.62 4.96
CA ILE A 43 -5.04 -5.57 6.03
C ILE A 43 -6.05 -5.45 7.15
N ARG A 44 -6.03 -6.41 8.05
CA ARG A 44 -6.93 -6.39 9.21
C ARG A 44 -6.49 -5.32 10.20
N GLU A 45 -7.43 -4.77 10.93
CA GLU A 45 -7.11 -3.76 11.93
C GLU A 45 -6.13 -4.26 12.98
N ALA A 46 -6.23 -5.52 13.38
CA ALA A 46 -5.30 -6.08 14.36
C ALA A 46 -3.86 -6.10 13.82
N THR A 47 -3.69 -6.46 12.55
CA THR A 47 -2.39 -6.45 11.91
C THR A 47 -1.86 -5.03 11.77
N LEU A 48 -2.75 -4.11 11.40
CA LEU A 48 -2.38 -2.71 11.30
C LEU A 48 -1.92 -2.17 12.65
N THR A 49 -2.61 -2.52 13.73
CA THR A 49 -2.25 -2.06 15.07
C THR A 49 -0.82 -2.44 15.41
N HIS A 50 -0.40 -3.65 15.03
CA HIS A 50 0.96 -4.09 15.26
C HIS A 50 1.96 -3.17 14.53
N HIS A 51 1.68 -2.86 13.27
CA HIS A 51 2.56 -1.97 12.50
C HIS A 51 2.54 -0.54 13.04
N LEU A 52 1.37 -0.04 13.45
CA LEU A 52 1.27 1.30 14.00
C LEU A 52 2.01 1.43 15.32
N ASN A 53 1.96 0.39 16.16
CA ASN A 53 2.72 0.40 17.41
C ASN A 53 4.21 0.56 17.14
N SER A 54 4.73 -0.18 16.18
CA SER A 54 6.13 -0.09 15.82
C SER A 54 6.47 1.28 15.25
N MET A 55 5.61 1.82 14.40
CA MET A 55 5.85 3.14 13.81
C MET A 55 5.78 4.25 14.86
N ASP A 56 4.88 4.10 15.83
CA ASP A 56 4.78 5.06 16.92
C ASP A 56 6.04 5.03 17.79
N GLU A 57 6.54 3.84 18.10
CA GLU A 57 7.78 3.71 18.86
C GLU A 57 8.96 4.33 18.13
N GLN A 58 8.95 4.27 16.80
CA GLN A 58 10.01 4.87 16.00
C GLN A 58 9.81 6.38 15.80
N GLY A 59 8.70 6.92 16.30
CA GLY A 59 8.44 8.35 16.19
C GLY A 59 7.95 8.79 14.81
N LEU A 60 7.50 7.86 13.99
CA LEU A 60 7.07 8.17 12.62
C LEU A 60 5.63 8.69 12.55
N ILE A 61 4.82 8.33 13.54
CA ILE A 61 3.42 8.73 13.59
C ILE A 61 3.05 9.14 15.01
N THR A 62 1.96 9.88 15.11
CA THR A 62 1.30 10.12 16.38
C THR A 62 -0.09 9.55 16.27
N ARG A 63 -0.63 9.11 17.40
CA ARG A 63 -2.00 8.62 17.48
C ARG A 63 -2.71 9.39 18.60
N ARG A 64 -3.94 9.80 18.34
CA ARG A 64 -4.71 10.48 19.33
C ARG A 64 -6.17 10.13 19.14
N ARG A 65 -6.97 10.35 20.18
CA ARG A 65 -8.40 10.08 20.06
C ARG A 65 -9.05 11.23 19.31
N ASP A 66 -10.06 10.89 18.50
CA ASP A 66 -10.81 11.88 17.77
C ASP A 66 -11.62 12.72 18.79
N PRO A 67 -11.49 14.05 18.80
CA PRO A 67 -12.26 14.88 19.70
C PRO A 67 -13.78 14.73 19.51
N ALA A 68 -14.21 14.41 18.29
CA ALA A 68 -15.62 14.25 18.01
C ALA A 68 -16.13 12.87 18.40
N ASN A 69 -15.28 11.87 18.44
CA ASN A 69 -15.67 10.53 18.82
C ASN A 69 -14.48 9.80 19.45
N ARG A 70 -14.44 9.78 20.77
CA ARG A 70 -13.28 9.26 21.49
C ARG A 70 -13.02 7.78 21.29
N ARG A 71 -13.92 7.06 20.67
CA ARG A 71 -13.68 5.65 20.35
C ARG A 71 -12.82 5.50 19.11
N VAL A 72 -12.65 6.58 18.36
CA VAL A 72 -11.90 6.53 17.11
C VAL A 72 -10.49 7.06 17.36
N HIS A 73 -9.51 6.33 16.87
CA HIS A 73 -8.11 6.74 16.96
C HIS A 73 -7.70 7.34 15.63
N LEU A 74 -7.13 8.53 15.68
CA LEU A 74 -6.63 9.23 14.50
C LEU A 74 -5.12 9.06 14.43
N VAL A 75 -4.60 8.87 13.22
CA VAL A 75 -3.18 8.65 12.97
C VAL A 75 -2.66 9.75 12.06
N GLU A 76 -1.52 10.30 12.42
CA GLU A 76 -0.95 11.40 11.67
C GLU A 76 0.57 11.24 11.56
N LEU A 77 1.16 11.66 10.43
CA LEU A 77 2.60 11.60 10.27
C LEU A 77 3.30 12.68 11.10
N THR A 78 4.45 12.33 11.64
CA THR A 78 5.34 13.31 12.26
C THR A 78 6.31 13.78 11.17
N ASN A 79 7.17 14.74 11.51
CA ASN A 79 8.23 15.16 10.60
C ASN A 79 9.16 13.99 10.28
N ALA A 80 9.45 13.14 11.26
CA ALA A 80 10.24 11.93 11.01
C ALA A 80 9.52 10.97 10.08
N GLY A 81 8.19 10.89 10.19
CA GLY A 81 7.39 10.07 9.29
C GLY A 81 7.43 10.59 7.87
N GLU A 82 7.41 11.90 7.69
CA GLU A 82 7.52 12.48 6.36
C GLU A 82 8.90 12.22 5.76
N ALA A 83 9.95 12.30 6.57
CA ALA A 83 11.29 11.98 6.09
C ALA A 83 11.39 10.50 5.69
N ALA A 84 10.76 9.62 6.47
CA ALA A 84 10.74 8.20 6.14
C ALA A 84 9.98 7.97 4.83
N PHE A 85 8.88 8.69 4.62
CA PHE A 85 8.13 8.60 3.38
C PHE A 85 9.03 8.96 2.19
N ASP A 86 9.80 10.04 2.31
CA ASP A 86 10.67 10.47 1.22
C ASP A 86 11.75 9.42 0.92
N ARG A 87 12.33 8.83 1.97
CA ARG A 87 13.34 7.77 1.78
C ARG A 87 12.76 6.57 1.05
N LEU A 88 11.59 6.12 1.50
CA LEU A 88 10.97 4.94 0.91
C LEU A 88 10.47 5.23 -0.49
N ARG A 89 9.99 6.45 -0.73
CA ARG A 89 9.58 6.84 -2.07
C ARG A 89 10.77 6.77 -3.03
N GLY A 90 11.93 7.23 -2.59
CA GLY A 90 13.14 7.14 -3.40
C GLY A 90 13.48 5.69 -3.73
N ALA A 91 13.42 4.81 -2.74
CA ALA A 91 13.68 3.39 -2.95
C ALA A 91 12.66 2.76 -3.90
N ALA A 92 11.38 3.13 -3.74
CA ALA A 92 10.33 2.60 -4.61
C ALA A 92 10.49 3.10 -6.04
N THR A 93 10.86 4.37 -6.21
CA THR A 93 11.07 4.94 -7.53
C THR A 93 12.27 4.27 -8.22
N ASP A 94 13.35 4.07 -7.50
CA ASP A 94 14.53 3.41 -8.06
C ASP A 94 14.21 1.95 -8.42
N PHE A 95 13.44 1.27 -7.58
CA PHE A 95 13.03 -0.09 -7.87
C PHE A 95 12.17 -0.13 -9.14
N ASP A 96 11.23 0.81 -9.26
CA ASP A 96 10.36 0.89 -10.41
C ASP A 96 11.17 1.09 -11.69
N LYS A 97 12.20 1.93 -11.66
CA LYS A 97 13.06 2.14 -12.81
C LYS A 97 13.78 0.85 -13.21
N ARG A 98 14.27 0.10 -12.23
CA ARG A 98 14.92 -1.17 -12.52
C ARG A 98 13.95 -2.20 -13.07
N LEU A 99 12.74 -2.21 -12.52
CA LEU A 99 11.71 -3.14 -12.95
C LEU A 99 11.31 -2.89 -14.40
N ARG A 100 11.27 -1.63 -14.81
CA ARG A 100 10.86 -1.26 -16.16
C ARG A 100 12.00 -1.24 -17.17
N ALA A 101 13.23 -1.48 -16.71
CA ALA A 101 14.37 -1.39 -17.61
C ALA A 101 14.18 -2.31 -18.82
N GLY A 102 14.37 -1.76 -19.99
CA GLY A 102 14.20 -2.52 -21.20
C GLY A 102 12.78 -2.57 -21.75
N LEU A 103 11.84 -1.97 -21.03
CA LEU A 103 10.45 -1.93 -21.49
C LEU A 103 10.09 -0.51 -21.90
N SER A 104 9.32 -0.39 -22.96
CA SER A 104 8.84 0.92 -23.41
C SER A 104 7.58 1.29 -22.62
N ASP A 105 7.19 2.55 -22.71
CA ASP A 105 5.94 2.99 -22.11
C ASP A 105 4.77 2.22 -22.71
N GLU A 106 4.83 1.91 -23.99
CA GLU A 106 3.77 1.12 -24.63
C GLU A 106 3.71 -0.28 -24.04
N ASP A 107 4.86 -0.90 -23.76
CA ASP A 107 4.90 -2.22 -23.15
C ASP A 107 4.26 -2.19 -21.77
N ILE A 108 4.55 -1.15 -20.98
CA ILE A 108 4.01 -1.00 -19.64
C ILE A 108 2.50 -0.79 -19.71
N ASP A 109 2.02 0.03 -20.63
CA ASP A 109 0.59 0.27 -20.81
C ASP A 109 -0.13 -0.99 -21.20
N LEU A 110 0.47 -1.78 -22.08
CA LEU A 110 -0.11 -3.04 -22.51
C LEU A 110 -0.21 -4.01 -21.34
N LEU A 111 0.85 -4.11 -20.54
CA LEU A 111 0.84 -4.98 -19.37
C LEU A 111 -0.22 -4.54 -18.36
N ALA A 112 -0.30 -3.26 -18.08
CA ALA A 112 -1.30 -2.73 -17.15
C ALA A 112 -2.71 -3.05 -17.63
N GLY A 113 -2.95 -2.91 -18.93
CA GLY A 113 -4.24 -3.22 -19.52
C GLY A 113 -4.61 -4.69 -19.39
N LEU A 114 -3.63 -5.56 -19.63
CA LEU A 114 -3.86 -6.99 -19.51
C LEU A 114 -4.12 -7.40 -18.07
N LEU A 115 -3.35 -6.85 -17.12
CA LEU A 115 -3.56 -7.14 -15.71
C LEU A 115 -4.94 -6.65 -15.26
N GLY A 116 -5.35 -5.49 -15.74
CA GLY A 116 -6.67 -4.96 -15.43
C GLY A 116 -7.79 -5.86 -15.95
N ARG A 117 -7.61 -6.45 -17.13
CA ARG A 117 -8.60 -7.36 -17.68
C ARG A 117 -8.67 -8.66 -16.88
N LEU A 118 -7.52 -9.15 -16.43
CA LEU A 118 -7.51 -10.33 -15.58
C LEU A 118 -8.23 -10.07 -14.28
N GLU A 119 -7.97 -8.92 -13.68
CA GLU A 119 -8.61 -8.56 -12.43
C GLU A 119 -10.13 -8.41 -12.63
N ALA A 120 -10.55 -7.75 -13.68
CA ALA A 120 -11.97 -7.57 -13.96
C ALA A 120 -12.67 -8.90 -14.18
N ASN A 121 -12.00 -9.82 -14.84
CA ASN A 121 -12.60 -11.13 -15.06
C ASN A 121 -12.83 -11.87 -13.74
N VAL A 122 -11.92 -11.74 -12.82
CA VAL A 122 -12.08 -12.41 -11.53
C VAL A 122 -13.14 -11.73 -10.67
N THR A 123 -13.13 -10.42 -10.62
CA THR A 123 -14.07 -9.72 -9.76
C THR A 123 -15.47 -9.71 -10.31
N ALA A 124 -15.62 -9.69 -11.64
CA ALA A 124 -16.93 -9.62 -12.19
C ALA A 124 -17.52 -10.95 -12.45
N SER A 125 -16.76 -11.94 -12.45
CA SER A 125 -17.24 -13.12 -12.85
C SER A 125 -18.10 -13.84 -12.00
N VAL A 126 -18.23 -13.46 -10.95
CA VAL A 126 -18.98 -14.13 -10.11
C VAL A 126 -20.13 -14.74 -10.66
N PRO A 127 -20.80 -14.24 -11.33
CA PRO A 127 -21.98 -14.74 -11.69
C PRO A 127 -21.83 -15.77 -12.58
N SER A 128 -21.38 -15.82 -13.04
CA SER A 128 -21.31 -16.43 -13.79
C SER A 128 -21.49 -17.24 -14.46
N SER A 129 -21.85 -17.48 -14.34
CA SER A 129 -22.27 -18.07 -15.01
C SER A 129 -21.80 -18.49 -16.05
N PRO A 130 -21.42 -18.19 -16.39
CA PRO A 130 -20.96 -18.44 -17.44
C PRO A 130 -20.31 -19.55 -17.61
N ALA A 131 -19.96 -19.94 -16.74
CA ALA A 131 -19.32 -21.02 -16.78
C ALA A 131 -19.84 -21.82 -17.72
N ALA A 132 -20.95 -21.84 -17.69
CA ALA A 132 -21.53 -22.67 -18.48
C ALA A 132 -21.24 -22.46 -19.84
N SER A 133 -20.97 -21.40 -20.15
CA SER A 133 -20.85 -21.13 -21.47
C SER A 133 -19.56 -21.58 -22.01
N LEU A 134 -18.75 -22.13 -21.27
CA LEU A 134 -17.57 -22.50 -21.77
C LEU A 134 -17.74 -23.69 -22.50
N PRO A 135 -17.53 -23.71 -23.68
CA PRO A 135 -17.79 -24.77 -24.47
C PRO A 135 -16.71 -25.69 -24.30
N GLY A 136 -16.34 -25.98 -23.69
CA GLY A 136 -15.43 -26.95 -23.60
C GLY A 136 -14.19 -26.86 -24.16
#